data_540d9ad8a9ed61c8794e0a7bb4dbaf8c
#
_entry.id   540d9ad8a9ed61c8794e0a7bb4dbaf8c
#
_cell.length_a   1.000
_cell.length_b   1.000
_cell.length_c   1.000
_cell.angle_alpha   90.00
_cell.angle_beta   90.00
_cell.angle_gamma   90.00
#
_symmetry.space_group_name_H-M   'P 1'
#
loop_
_entity.id
_entity.type
_entity.pdbx_description
1 polymer ?
#
loop_
_entity_poly.entity_id
_entity_poly.type
_entity_poly.pdbx_seq_one_letter_code
_entity_poly.pdbx_strand_id
1 'polypeptide(L)'
;MSIWNDWADENGDLGPVYGKQWRHWQTPDGTEIDQLADLIEMIKTNPDSRRLMLTAWNPADVPSMALPPCHCLFQFQVANGRLSCQLYQRSADCFLGVPFNIASYALLTHMIAAICGLNAGE
;
A
#
# COMPACT_ATOMS: atom_id res chain seq x y z
N MET A 1 -8.69 14.09 18.01
CA MET A 1 -9.47 12.83 17.89
C MET A 1 -9.22 12.26 16.50
N SER A 2 -8.81 11.01 16.42
CA SER A 2 -8.60 10.32 15.14
C SER A 2 -9.91 9.70 14.66
N ILE A 3 -10.18 9.72 13.35
CA ILE A 3 -11.33 9.03 12.75
C ILE A 3 -11.29 7.51 12.97
N TRP A 4 -10.13 6.97 13.33
CA TRP A 4 -9.92 5.55 13.58
C TRP A 4 -10.32 5.11 15.00
N ASN A 5 -10.54 6.05 15.93
CA ASN A 5 -10.89 5.72 17.32
C ASN A 5 -12.19 4.93 17.43
N ASP A 6 -13.15 5.20 16.55
CA ASP A 6 -14.46 4.51 16.54
C ASP A 6 -14.35 3.05 16.05
N TRP A 7 -13.22 2.67 15.44
CA TRP A 7 -12.98 1.34 14.87
C TRP A 7 -11.98 0.53 15.68
N ALA A 8 -11.24 1.17 16.58
CA ALA A 8 -10.28 0.49 17.44
C ALA A 8 -10.97 -0.34 18.51
N ASP A 9 -10.33 -1.42 18.93
CA ASP A 9 -10.79 -2.21 20.07
C ASP A 9 -10.58 -1.45 21.40
N GLU A 10 -10.92 -2.08 22.52
CA GLU A 10 -10.79 -1.51 23.87
C GLU A 10 -9.33 -1.17 24.24
N ASN A 11 -8.34 -1.74 23.55
CA ASN A 11 -6.90 -1.46 23.72
C ASN A 11 -6.37 -0.44 22.71
N GLY A 12 -7.24 0.11 21.85
CA GLY A 12 -6.85 1.02 20.78
C GLY A 12 -6.26 0.33 19.55
N ASP A 13 -6.42 -1.00 19.42
CA ASP A 13 -5.90 -1.78 18.31
C ASP A 13 -6.90 -1.84 17.14
N LEU A 14 -6.41 -1.63 15.93
CA LEU A 14 -7.17 -1.71 14.68
C LEU A 14 -7.08 -3.09 14.00
N GLY A 15 -6.28 -3.99 14.55
CA GLY A 15 -6.00 -5.29 13.93
C GLY A 15 -4.95 -5.20 12.79
N PRO A 16 -4.84 -6.28 11.98
CA PRO A 16 -3.78 -6.41 10.98
C PRO A 16 -4.05 -5.61 9.70
N VAL A 17 -4.07 -4.27 9.82
CA VAL A 17 -4.36 -3.33 8.72
C VAL A 17 -3.13 -3.05 7.83
N TYR A 18 -3.13 -1.95 7.08
CA TYR A 18 -2.17 -1.65 6.01
C TYR A 18 -0.70 -1.93 6.33
N GLY A 19 -0.18 -1.40 7.42
CA GLY A 19 1.25 -1.51 7.77
C GLY A 19 1.69 -2.96 7.93
N LYS A 20 0.87 -3.78 8.58
CA LYS A 20 1.13 -5.21 8.72
C LYS A 20 1.12 -5.89 7.34
N GLN A 21 0.11 -5.63 6.53
CA GLN A 21 0.00 -6.29 5.23
C GLN A 21 1.13 -5.88 4.29
N TRP A 22 1.54 -4.63 4.31
CA TRP A 22 2.62 -4.12 3.45
C TRP A 22 4.00 -4.67 3.83
N ARG A 23 4.30 -4.74 5.13
CA ARG A 23 5.64 -5.02 5.65
C ARG A 23 5.78 -6.38 6.32
N HIS A 24 4.70 -6.97 6.81
CA HIS A 24 4.70 -8.17 7.64
C HIS A 24 3.57 -9.13 7.25
N TRP A 25 3.37 -9.36 5.96
CA TRP A 25 2.39 -10.33 5.47
C TRP A 25 2.80 -11.73 5.90
N GLN A 26 1.95 -12.41 6.67
CA GLN A 26 2.23 -13.75 7.15
C GLN A 26 1.78 -14.83 6.16
N THR A 27 2.65 -15.78 5.93
CA THR A 27 2.36 -16.98 5.14
C THR A 27 1.92 -18.14 6.05
N PRO A 28 1.27 -19.19 5.50
CA PRO A 28 0.82 -20.34 6.30
C PRO A 28 1.94 -21.09 7.04
N ASP A 29 3.19 -21.01 6.57
CA ASP A 29 4.34 -21.65 7.20
C ASP A 29 5.00 -20.79 8.30
N GLY A 30 4.43 -19.61 8.59
CA GLY A 30 4.90 -18.70 9.62
C GLY A 30 5.99 -17.72 9.18
N THR A 31 6.40 -17.72 7.91
CA THR A 31 7.31 -16.71 7.38
C THR A 31 6.57 -15.39 7.11
N GLU A 32 7.32 -14.30 7.04
CA GLU A 32 6.78 -12.99 6.71
C GLU A 32 7.29 -12.52 5.35
N ILE A 33 6.40 -11.81 4.62
CA ILE A 33 6.73 -11.15 3.37
C ILE A 33 6.70 -9.64 3.60
N ASP A 34 7.80 -8.96 3.28
CA ASP A 34 7.86 -7.50 3.21
C ASP A 34 7.58 -7.06 1.77
N GLN A 35 6.32 -6.89 1.43
CA GLN A 35 5.91 -6.53 0.07
C GLN A 35 6.53 -5.22 -0.40
N LEU A 36 6.68 -4.25 0.51
CA LEU A 36 7.23 -2.94 0.16
C LEU A 36 8.72 -3.03 -0.19
N ALA A 37 9.49 -3.76 0.60
CA ALA A 37 10.91 -3.98 0.31
C ALA A 37 11.11 -4.76 -0.99
N ASP A 38 10.32 -5.82 -1.19
CA ASP A 38 10.36 -6.63 -2.43
C ASP A 38 9.99 -5.79 -3.65
N LEU A 39 8.98 -4.93 -3.54
CA LEU A 39 8.56 -4.02 -4.60
C LEU A 39 9.69 -3.05 -4.99
N ILE A 40 10.32 -2.42 -4.01
CA ILE A 40 11.44 -1.49 -4.25
C ILE A 40 12.60 -2.20 -4.95
N GLU A 41 12.96 -3.39 -4.48
CA GLU A 41 14.02 -4.18 -5.09
C GLU A 41 13.67 -4.59 -6.54
N MET A 42 12.43 -4.96 -6.79
CA MET A 42 11.96 -5.30 -8.12
C MET A 42 11.98 -4.10 -9.08
N ILE A 43 11.63 -2.90 -8.60
CA ILE A 43 11.72 -1.67 -9.42
C ILE A 43 13.18 -1.42 -9.83
N LYS A 44 14.13 -1.66 -8.92
CA LYS A 44 15.55 -1.46 -9.20
C LYS A 44 16.12 -2.49 -10.18
N THR A 45 15.73 -3.76 -10.03
CA THR A 45 16.34 -4.87 -10.76
C THR A 45 15.58 -5.25 -12.03
N ASN A 46 14.27 -5.02 -12.06
CA ASN A 46 13.41 -5.36 -13.20
C ASN A 46 12.29 -4.33 -13.41
N PRO A 47 12.65 -3.09 -13.79
CA PRO A 47 11.68 -2.00 -13.91
C PRO A 47 10.60 -2.21 -14.98
N ASP A 48 10.84 -3.09 -15.95
CA ASP A 48 9.86 -3.41 -17.01
C ASP A 48 8.81 -4.43 -16.58
N SER A 49 8.91 -4.95 -15.35
CA SER A 49 7.95 -5.93 -14.83
C SER A 49 6.55 -5.33 -14.74
N ARG A 50 5.55 -6.11 -15.11
CA ARG A 50 4.13 -5.81 -14.86
C ARG A 50 3.63 -6.34 -13.51
N ARG A 51 4.55 -6.83 -12.68
CA ARG A 51 4.28 -7.37 -11.34
C ARG A 51 4.69 -6.42 -10.21
N LEU A 52 4.92 -5.15 -10.52
CA LEU A 52 5.26 -4.11 -9.53
C LEU A 52 4.00 -3.74 -8.75
N MET A 53 3.51 -4.67 -7.94
CA MET A 53 2.24 -4.57 -7.24
C MET A 53 2.41 -4.83 -5.75
N LEU A 54 1.56 -4.18 -4.97
CA LEU A 54 1.43 -4.41 -3.53
C LEU A 54 -0.06 -4.47 -3.18
N THR A 55 -0.45 -5.46 -2.38
CA THR A 55 -1.83 -5.62 -1.93
C THR A 55 -1.94 -5.51 -0.41
N ALA A 56 -2.97 -4.81 0.06
CA ALA A 56 -3.34 -4.76 1.47
C ALA A 56 -4.52 -5.70 1.77
N TRP A 57 -5.17 -6.24 0.76
CA TRP A 57 -6.33 -7.11 0.92
C TRP A 57 -5.88 -8.55 1.18
N ASN A 58 -5.92 -8.97 2.44
CA ASN A 58 -5.62 -10.32 2.85
C ASN A 58 -6.91 -11.01 3.35
N PRO A 59 -7.52 -11.91 2.56
CA PRO A 59 -8.79 -12.53 2.93
C PRO A 59 -8.76 -13.28 4.27
N ALA A 60 -7.60 -13.80 4.65
CA ALA A 60 -7.45 -14.50 5.92
C ALA A 60 -7.51 -13.55 7.13
N ASP A 61 -7.03 -12.33 6.97
CA ASP A 61 -6.95 -11.33 8.04
C ASP A 61 -8.14 -10.35 8.05
N VAL A 62 -8.88 -10.23 6.96
CA VAL A 62 -10.03 -9.29 6.85
C VAL A 62 -11.02 -9.42 8.01
N PRO A 63 -11.40 -10.63 8.46
CA PRO A 63 -12.33 -10.75 9.61
C PRO A 63 -11.77 -10.20 10.93
N SER A 64 -10.46 -10.08 11.06
CA SER A 64 -9.78 -9.58 12.27
C SER A 64 -9.44 -8.08 12.20
N MET A 65 -9.77 -7.43 11.09
CA MET A 65 -9.54 -6.00 10.93
C MET A 65 -10.72 -5.20 11.47
N ALA A 66 -10.42 -4.09 12.15
CA ALA A 66 -11.44 -3.14 12.59
C ALA A 66 -12.24 -2.60 11.40
N LEU A 67 -11.54 -2.28 10.31
CA LEU A 67 -12.12 -1.87 9.04
C LEU A 67 -11.31 -2.48 7.89
N PRO A 68 -11.93 -3.27 6.99
CA PRO A 68 -11.23 -3.79 5.83
C PRO A 68 -10.65 -2.69 4.93
N PRO A 69 -9.48 -2.92 4.30
CA PRO A 69 -8.82 -1.89 3.52
C PRO A 69 -9.69 -1.30 2.41
N CYS A 70 -9.76 0.01 2.34
CA CYS A 70 -10.36 0.73 1.21
C CYS A 70 -9.39 0.81 0.04
N HIS A 71 -8.10 1.02 0.33
CA HIS A 71 -7.00 0.95 -0.65
C HIS A 71 -6.56 -0.49 -0.80
N CYS A 72 -7.16 -1.22 -1.74
CA CYS A 72 -6.96 -2.67 -1.82
C CYS A 72 -5.60 -3.05 -2.36
N LEU A 73 -5.16 -2.39 -3.42
CA LEU A 73 -3.87 -2.63 -4.06
C LEU A 73 -3.40 -1.41 -4.83
N PHE A 74 -2.11 -1.32 -5.03
CA PHE A 74 -1.54 -0.35 -5.96
C PHE A 74 -0.47 -1.01 -6.82
N GLN A 75 -0.28 -0.45 -8.01
CA GLN A 75 0.66 -0.94 -9.01
C GLN A 75 1.52 0.21 -9.51
N PHE A 76 2.79 -0.06 -9.70
CA PHE A 76 3.72 0.85 -10.32
C PHE A 76 4.04 0.45 -11.75
N GLN A 77 4.40 1.44 -12.53
CA GLN A 77 4.94 1.28 -13.88
C GLN A 77 6.11 2.22 -14.07
N VAL A 78 7.18 1.71 -14.65
CA VAL A 78 8.34 2.50 -15.04
C VAL A 78 8.34 2.64 -16.56
N ALA A 79 8.35 3.88 -17.05
CA ALA A 79 8.45 4.19 -18.47
C ALA A 79 9.26 5.48 -18.64
N ASN A 80 10.26 5.45 -19.51
CA ASN A 80 11.11 6.61 -19.82
C ASN A 80 11.76 7.24 -18.58
N GLY A 81 12.19 6.42 -17.62
CA GLY A 81 12.79 6.88 -16.37
C GLY A 81 11.81 7.50 -15.38
N ARG A 82 10.51 7.34 -15.59
CA ARG A 82 9.46 7.86 -14.71
C ARG A 82 8.69 6.73 -14.04
N LEU A 83 8.44 6.89 -12.74
CA LEU A 83 7.64 5.98 -11.94
C LEU A 83 6.21 6.53 -11.83
N SER A 84 5.24 5.75 -12.29
CA SER A 84 3.81 6.05 -12.17
C SER A 84 3.15 5.06 -11.23
N CYS A 85 2.12 5.49 -10.52
CA CYS A 85 1.37 4.68 -9.56
C CYS A 85 -0.11 4.70 -9.89
N GLN A 86 -0.74 3.52 -9.85
CA GLN A 86 -2.18 3.36 -9.95
C GLN A 86 -2.70 2.66 -8.70
N LEU A 87 -3.67 3.28 -8.05
CA LEU A 87 -4.32 2.78 -6.84
C LEU A 87 -5.73 2.29 -7.18
N TYR A 88 -6.06 1.08 -6.74
CA TYR A 88 -7.44 0.58 -6.73
C TYR A 88 -8.02 0.72 -5.33
N GLN A 89 -9.14 1.43 -5.22
CA GLN A 89 -9.94 1.55 -4.00
C GLN A 89 -11.30 0.90 -4.22
N ARG A 90 -11.73 0.05 -3.27
CA ARG A 90 -13.09 -0.52 -3.26
C ARG A 90 -14.14 0.48 -2.75
N SER A 91 -13.69 1.49 -2.02
CA SER A 91 -14.52 2.52 -1.40
C SER A 91 -13.68 3.78 -1.19
N ALA A 92 -14.30 4.93 -1.35
CA ALA A 92 -13.65 6.21 -1.17
C ALA A 92 -14.64 7.25 -0.66
N ASP A 93 -14.19 8.09 0.28
CA ASP A 93 -14.89 9.32 0.66
C ASP A 93 -14.34 10.47 -0.17
N CYS A 94 -15.15 11.00 -1.07
CA CYS A 94 -14.72 12.05 -2.01
C CYS A 94 -14.35 13.36 -1.32
N PHE A 95 -14.90 13.63 -0.17
CA PHE A 95 -14.68 14.89 0.55
C PHE A 95 -13.49 14.81 1.51
N LEU A 96 -13.45 13.79 2.38
CA LEU A 96 -12.43 13.64 3.42
C LEU A 96 -11.27 12.74 2.98
N GLY A 97 -11.55 11.65 2.27
CA GLY A 97 -10.59 10.61 1.99
C GLY A 97 -9.78 10.83 0.71
N VAL A 98 -10.44 11.12 -0.41
CA VAL A 98 -9.77 11.17 -1.73
C VAL A 98 -8.64 12.20 -1.79
N PRO A 99 -8.78 13.44 -1.30
CA PRO A 99 -7.66 14.40 -1.33
C PRO A 99 -6.45 13.90 -0.55
N PHE A 100 -6.63 13.31 0.63
CA PHE A 100 -5.55 12.74 1.43
C PHE A 100 -4.93 11.52 0.76
N ASN A 101 -5.72 10.69 0.13
CA ASN A 101 -5.25 9.50 -0.59
C ASN A 101 -4.39 9.90 -1.79
N ILE A 102 -4.81 10.88 -2.57
CA ILE A 102 -4.03 11.42 -3.69
C ILE A 102 -2.68 11.94 -3.17
N ALA A 103 -2.69 12.76 -2.12
CA ALA A 103 -1.48 13.32 -1.53
C ALA A 103 -0.55 12.22 -0.99
N SER A 104 -1.08 11.22 -0.28
CA SER A 104 -0.32 10.13 0.31
C SER A 104 0.36 9.26 -0.75
N TYR A 105 -0.35 8.88 -1.80
CA TYR A 105 0.21 8.03 -2.85
C TYR A 105 1.10 8.82 -3.80
N ALA A 106 0.85 10.10 -4.00
CA ALA A 106 1.80 10.99 -4.69
C ALA A 106 3.13 11.07 -3.93
N LEU A 107 3.08 11.28 -2.61
CA LEU A 107 4.27 11.29 -1.77
C LEU A 107 5.00 9.95 -1.80
N LEU A 108 4.28 8.83 -1.67
CA LEU A 108 4.86 7.49 -1.76
C LEU A 108 5.56 7.27 -3.10
N THR A 109 4.94 7.70 -4.20
CA THR A 109 5.53 7.61 -5.54
C THR A 109 6.82 8.42 -5.64
N HIS A 110 6.84 9.65 -5.13
CA HIS A 110 8.05 10.47 -5.08
C HIS A 110 9.16 9.85 -4.24
N MET A 111 8.82 9.29 -3.08
CA MET A 111 9.80 8.64 -2.19
C MET A 111 10.42 7.41 -2.84
N ILE A 112 9.61 6.54 -3.43
CA ILE A 112 10.09 5.33 -4.12
C ILE A 112 10.90 5.70 -5.36
N ALA A 113 10.45 6.69 -6.14
CA ALA A 113 11.20 7.18 -7.29
C ALA A 113 12.58 7.68 -6.87
N ALA A 114 12.68 8.46 -5.81
CA ALA A 114 13.97 8.95 -5.28
C ALA A 114 14.89 7.80 -4.86
N ILE A 115 14.37 6.78 -4.17
CA ILE A 115 15.15 5.61 -3.74
C ILE A 115 15.67 4.81 -4.94
N CYS A 116 14.89 4.73 -6.01
CA CYS A 116 15.20 3.94 -7.21
C CYS A 116 15.94 4.74 -8.30
N GLY A 117 16.23 6.03 -8.08
CA GLY A 117 16.89 6.88 -9.06
C GLY A 117 16.01 7.25 -10.26
N LEU A 118 14.70 7.31 -10.06
CA LEU A 118 13.70 7.64 -11.08
C LEU A 118 13.06 9.01 -10.81
N ASN A 119 12.37 9.55 -11.81
CA ASN A 119 11.50 10.70 -11.64
C ASN A 119 10.07 10.23 -11.39
N ALA A 120 9.29 10.98 -10.63
CA ALA A 120 7.88 10.70 -10.46
C ALA A 120 7.12 11.01 -11.77
N GLY A 121 6.21 10.09 -12.15
CA GLY A 121 5.29 10.24 -13.27
C GLY A 121 3.86 10.54 -12.82
N GLU A 122 2.90 10.00 -13.51
CA GLU A 122 1.48 10.08 -13.19
C GLU A 122 1.03 9.05 -12.15
#